data_cd395b3fe14f4f958e9b3243d841f6bf
#
_entry.id   cd395b3fe14f4f958e9b3243d841f6bf
#
_cell.length_a   1.000
_cell.length_b   1.000
_cell.length_c   1.000
_cell.angle_alpha   90.00
_cell.angle_beta   90.00
_cell.angle_gamma   90.00
#
_symmetry.space_group_name_H-M   'P 1'
#
loop_
_entity.id
_entity.type
_entity.pdbx_description
1 polymer ?
#
loop_
_entity_poly.entity_id
_entity_poly.type
_entity_poly.pdbx_seq_one_letter_code
_entity_poly.pdbx_strand_id
1 'polypeptide(L)'
;MNVPTSQSSNISANLQFPEKEMRLRSLMREMGTVLVAYSGGVDSTYLALIATQELDDKALCVLGLSPSVSQFQRDEAISAADEFGFKFETLDTDELNDENYRANPTNRCYFCKSELYSKLEALASMRGIGFVLDGTNADDIKDHRPGRVAAAENNVKSPLADLGITKDE
;
A
#
# COMPACT_ATOMS: atom_id res chain seq x y z
N MET A 1 38.99 -8.56 20.68
CA MET A 1 37.56 -8.84 20.75
C MET A 1 36.91 -8.47 19.41
N ASN A 2 36.63 -9.46 18.60
CA ASN A 2 35.95 -9.24 17.31
C ASN A 2 34.45 -9.27 17.54
N VAL A 3 33.82 -8.13 17.33
CA VAL A 3 32.37 -8.02 17.24
C VAL A 3 31.97 -8.45 15.82
N PRO A 4 31.14 -9.47 15.61
CA PRO A 4 30.68 -9.78 14.29
C PRO A 4 29.71 -8.72 13.80
N THR A 5 30.11 -8.01 12.77
CA THR A 5 29.33 -7.02 12.03
C THR A 5 28.14 -7.71 11.34
N SER A 6 26.96 -7.27 11.70
CA SER A 6 25.65 -7.35 10.99
C SER A 6 25.60 -8.13 9.67
N GLN A 7 25.10 -9.35 9.73
CA GLN A 7 24.55 -10.08 8.58
C GLN A 7 23.02 -9.93 8.54
N SER A 8 22.52 -8.71 8.41
CA SER A 8 21.06 -8.47 8.36
C SER A 8 20.47 -8.29 6.96
N SER A 9 21.29 -8.29 5.92
CA SER A 9 20.85 -7.90 4.57
C SER A 9 20.61 -9.03 3.55
N ASN A 10 20.85 -10.30 3.90
CA ASN A 10 20.75 -11.39 2.94
C ASN A 10 19.69 -12.46 3.25
N ILE A 11 18.86 -12.27 4.26
CA ILE A 11 17.88 -13.30 4.68
C ILE A 11 16.64 -13.30 3.77
N SER A 12 16.30 -12.17 3.15
CA SER A 12 15.08 -12.05 2.33
C SER A 12 15.18 -12.69 0.93
N ALA A 13 16.39 -12.91 0.41
CA ALA A 13 16.59 -13.34 -0.97
C ALA A 13 16.31 -14.84 -1.23
N ASN A 14 16.17 -15.67 -0.19
CA ASN A 14 16.00 -17.12 -0.32
C ASN A 14 14.73 -17.67 0.36
N LEU A 15 13.81 -16.80 0.79
CA LEU A 15 12.57 -17.26 1.41
C LEU A 15 11.58 -17.75 0.35
N GLN A 16 10.90 -18.86 0.66
CA GLN A 16 9.77 -19.34 -0.13
C GLN A 16 8.51 -18.50 0.18
N PHE A 17 7.53 -18.50 -0.72
CA PHE A 17 6.32 -17.70 -0.54
C PHE A 17 5.59 -17.94 0.79
N PRO A 18 5.39 -19.18 1.28
CA PRO A 18 4.75 -19.39 2.58
C PRO A 18 5.49 -18.72 3.76
N GLU A 19 6.80 -18.64 3.69
CA GLU A 19 7.62 -17.97 4.70
C GLU A 19 7.50 -16.45 4.61
N LYS A 20 7.41 -15.90 3.38
CA LYS A 20 7.16 -14.47 3.15
C LYS A 20 5.78 -14.07 3.68
N GLU A 21 4.75 -14.87 3.43
CA GLU A 21 3.42 -14.63 3.96
C GLU A 21 3.39 -14.66 5.49
N MET A 22 4.05 -15.64 6.12
CA MET A 22 4.16 -15.70 7.57
C MET A 22 4.83 -14.45 8.15
N ARG A 23 5.86 -13.94 7.48
CA ARG A 23 6.50 -12.68 7.88
C ARG A 23 5.59 -11.47 7.69
N LEU A 24 4.84 -11.42 6.61
CA LEU A 24 3.85 -10.36 6.37
C LEU A 24 2.80 -10.34 7.49
N ARG A 25 2.29 -11.51 7.86
CA ARG A 25 1.34 -11.65 8.98
C ARG A 25 1.93 -11.19 10.31
N SER A 26 3.15 -11.60 10.61
CA SER A 26 3.87 -11.11 11.80
C SER A 26 4.04 -9.60 11.80
N LEU A 27 4.40 -9.03 10.67
CA LEU A 27 4.57 -7.59 10.51
C LEU A 27 3.25 -6.84 10.78
N MET A 28 2.12 -7.35 10.28
CA MET A 28 0.80 -6.77 10.58
C MET A 28 0.52 -6.76 12.08
N ARG A 29 0.75 -7.87 12.76
CA ARG A 29 0.57 -7.95 14.23
C ARG A 29 1.47 -6.98 14.99
N GLU A 30 2.71 -6.81 14.56
CA GLU A 30 3.66 -5.86 15.16
C GLU A 30 3.22 -4.40 14.96
N MET A 31 2.67 -4.07 13.81
CA MET A 31 2.15 -2.73 13.51
C MET A 31 0.91 -2.39 14.34
N GLY A 32 0.06 -3.35 14.61
CA GLY A 32 -1.11 -3.21 15.48
C GLY A 32 -2.29 -2.47 14.88
N THR A 33 -2.07 -1.38 14.16
CA THR A 33 -3.09 -0.60 13.43
C THR A 33 -2.54 -0.17 12.08
N VAL A 34 -3.30 -0.41 11.01
CA VAL A 34 -2.87 -0.05 9.65
C VAL A 34 -3.99 0.56 8.83
N LEU A 35 -3.63 1.47 7.93
CA LEU A 35 -4.47 1.95 6.85
C LEU A 35 -3.88 1.46 5.54
N VAL A 36 -4.65 0.71 4.77
CA VAL A 36 -4.22 0.18 3.47
C VAL A 36 -4.76 1.08 2.36
N ALA A 37 -3.85 1.62 1.55
CA ALA A 37 -4.19 2.29 0.30
C ALA A 37 -4.69 1.24 -0.71
N TYR A 38 -5.98 1.04 -0.73
CA TYR A 38 -6.64 0.00 -1.51
C TYR A 38 -7.04 0.53 -2.88
N SER A 39 -6.68 -0.20 -3.93
CA SER A 39 -6.99 0.18 -5.32
C SER A 39 -7.95 -0.77 -6.03
N GLY A 40 -8.28 -1.90 -5.41
CA GLY A 40 -9.03 -2.99 -6.05
C GLY A 40 -8.17 -3.92 -6.91
N GLY A 41 -6.89 -3.63 -7.11
CA GLY A 41 -5.94 -4.50 -7.78
C GLY A 41 -5.55 -5.70 -6.91
N VAL A 42 -4.98 -6.73 -7.52
CA VAL A 42 -4.61 -8.01 -6.85
C VAL A 42 -3.70 -7.76 -5.65
N ASP A 43 -2.66 -6.97 -5.82
CA ASP A 43 -1.65 -6.75 -4.77
C ASP A 43 -2.23 -6.02 -3.55
N SER A 44 -2.99 -4.94 -3.77
CA SER A 44 -3.61 -4.21 -2.67
C SER A 44 -4.73 -5.00 -2.01
N THR A 45 -5.44 -5.85 -2.76
CA THR A 45 -6.47 -6.76 -2.23
C THR A 45 -5.84 -7.84 -1.34
N TYR A 46 -4.74 -8.44 -1.79
CA TYR A 46 -4.00 -9.42 -1.00
C TYR A 46 -3.47 -8.81 0.32
N LEU A 47 -2.86 -7.64 0.23
CA LEU A 47 -2.38 -6.92 1.41
C LEU A 47 -3.52 -6.60 2.39
N ALA A 48 -4.66 -6.12 1.86
CA ALA A 48 -5.84 -5.80 2.65
C ALA A 48 -6.42 -7.06 3.32
N LEU A 49 -6.43 -8.19 2.62
CA LEU A 49 -6.89 -9.47 3.16
C LEU A 49 -6.02 -9.92 4.34
N ILE A 50 -4.71 -9.92 4.19
CA ILE A 50 -3.78 -10.30 5.27
C ILE A 50 -3.92 -9.34 6.46
N ALA A 51 -3.97 -8.03 6.21
CA ALA A 51 -4.16 -7.04 7.26
C ALA A 51 -5.47 -7.25 8.01
N THR A 52 -6.57 -7.50 7.31
CA THR A 52 -7.88 -7.75 7.91
C THR A 52 -7.90 -9.04 8.73
N GLN A 53 -7.29 -10.12 8.22
CA GLN A 53 -7.22 -11.39 8.93
C GLN A 53 -6.41 -11.31 10.23
N GLU A 54 -5.36 -10.49 10.25
CA GLU A 54 -4.49 -10.36 11.43
C GLU A 54 -4.95 -9.30 12.43
N LEU A 55 -5.62 -8.23 11.97
CA LEU A 55 -5.93 -7.06 12.77
C LEU A 55 -7.42 -6.75 12.92
N ASP A 56 -8.27 -7.41 12.13
CA ASP A 56 -9.71 -7.23 12.10
C ASP A 56 -10.10 -5.74 11.91
N ASP A 57 -10.83 -5.14 12.83
CA ASP A 57 -11.29 -3.75 12.75
C ASP A 57 -10.18 -2.70 12.88
N LYS A 58 -8.97 -3.12 13.21
CA LYS A 58 -7.76 -2.27 13.26
C LYS A 58 -7.07 -2.12 11.90
N ALA A 59 -7.53 -2.82 10.88
CA ALA A 59 -7.12 -2.64 9.49
C ALA A 59 -8.21 -1.89 8.74
N LEU A 60 -7.92 -0.64 8.34
CA LEU A 60 -8.82 0.19 7.54
C LEU A 60 -8.34 0.20 6.09
N CYS A 61 -9.22 -0.17 5.16
CA CYS A 61 -8.94 -0.07 3.72
C CYS A 61 -9.60 1.19 3.16
N VAL A 62 -8.85 2.00 2.44
CA VAL A 62 -9.32 3.26 1.86
C VAL A 62 -9.09 3.27 0.37
N LEU A 63 -10.17 3.43 -0.40
CA LEU A 63 -10.13 3.59 -1.85
C LEU A 63 -10.14 5.09 -2.19
N GLY A 64 -9.10 5.54 -2.89
CA GLY A 64 -9.09 6.89 -3.48
C GLY A 64 -10.04 6.96 -4.67
N LEU A 65 -10.98 7.87 -4.62
CA LEU A 65 -11.91 8.15 -5.71
C LEU A 65 -11.38 9.30 -6.56
N SER A 66 -10.54 8.95 -7.53
CA SER A 66 -10.03 9.89 -8.52
C SER A 66 -11.02 10.03 -9.67
N PRO A 67 -11.19 11.24 -10.25
CA PRO A 67 -11.96 11.43 -11.48
C PRO A 67 -11.45 10.59 -12.67
N SER A 68 -10.19 10.19 -12.65
CA SER A 68 -9.59 9.35 -13.69
C SER A 68 -9.91 7.85 -13.55
N VAL A 69 -10.49 7.41 -12.44
CA VAL A 69 -10.92 6.03 -12.21
C VAL A 69 -12.34 5.83 -12.72
N SER A 70 -12.55 4.82 -13.56
CA SER A 70 -13.86 4.54 -14.13
C SER A 70 -14.85 4.02 -13.09
N GLN A 71 -16.16 4.21 -13.34
CA GLN A 71 -17.20 3.68 -12.46
C GLN A 71 -17.09 2.16 -12.31
N PHE A 72 -16.78 1.46 -13.40
CA PHE A 72 -16.60 0.01 -13.39
C PHE A 72 -15.49 -0.43 -12.41
N GLN A 73 -14.34 0.23 -12.46
CA GLN A 73 -13.23 -0.06 -11.55
C GLN A 73 -13.58 0.21 -10.07
N ARG A 74 -14.35 1.28 -9.82
CA ARG A 74 -14.86 1.59 -8.48
C ARG A 74 -15.78 0.50 -7.96
N ASP A 75 -16.73 0.09 -8.79
CA ASP A 75 -17.73 -0.93 -8.43
C ASP A 75 -17.07 -2.29 -8.17
N GLU A 76 -16.06 -2.67 -8.96
CA GLU A 76 -15.27 -3.88 -8.73
C GLU A 76 -14.51 -3.83 -7.40
N ALA A 77 -13.86 -2.70 -7.11
CA ALA A 77 -13.12 -2.53 -5.86
C ALA A 77 -14.04 -2.58 -4.64
N ILE A 78 -15.21 -1.95 -4.71
CA ILE A 78 -16.21 -1.97 -3.63
C ILE A 78 -16.76 -3.39 -3.45
N SER A 79 -17.08 -4.07 -4.55
CA SER A 79 -17.60 -5.45 -4.51
C SER A 79 -16.61 -6.41 -3.87
N ALA A 80 -15.34 -6.31 -4.21
CA ALA A 80 -14.29 -7.13 -3.60
C ALA A 80 -14.11 -6.83 -2.11
N ALA A 81 -14.18 -5.56 -1.71
CA ALA A 81 -14.11 -5.17 -0.31
C ALA A 81 -15.26 -5.76 0.51
N ASP A 82 -16.47 -5.75 -0.03
CA ASP A 82 -17.65 -6.38 0.59
C ASP A 82 -17.51 -7.90 0.67
N GLU A 83 -17.05 -8.54 -0.40
CA GLU A 83 -16.87 -9.99 -0.47
C GLU A 83 -15.86 -10.50 0.56
N PHE A 84 -14.74 -9.80 0.73
CA PHE A 84 -13.69 -10.16 1.68
C PHE A 84 -13.92 -9.62 3.09
N GLY A 85 -14.95 -8.80 3.30
CA GLY A 85 -15.30 -8.26 4.61
C GLY A 85 -14.32 -7.20 5.14
N PHE A 86 -13.71 -6.42 4.25
CA PHE A 86 -12.81 -5.35 4.66
C PHE A 86 -13.58 -4.22 5.37
N LYS A 87 -13.00 -3.66 6.41
CA LYS A 87 -13.40 -2.36 6.93
C LYS A 87 -12.97 -1.30 5.92
N PHE A 88 -13.93 -0.67 5.26
CA PHE A 88 -13.72 0.01 3.99
C PHE A 88 -14.30 1.43 4.01
N GLU A 89 -13.53 2.37 3.52
CA GLU A 89 -13.95 3.75 3.31
C GLU A 89 -13.46 4.25 1.95
N THR A 90 -14.10 5.30 1.43
CA THR A 90 -13.67 6.00 0.23
C THR A 90 -13.16 7.39 0.57
N LEU A 91 -12.23 7.89 -0.24
CA LEU A 91 -11.64 9.21 -0.09
C LEU A 91 -11.56 9.88 -1.46
N ASP A 92 -12.17 11.06 -1.59
CA ASP A 92 -12.10 11.81 -2.84
C ASP A 92 -10.71 12.42 -3.03
N THR A 93 -10.16 12.26 -4.23
CA THR A 93 -8.94 12.93 -4.67
C THR A 93 -9.26 13.84 -5.84
N ASP A 94 -8.49 14.90 -6.02
CA ASP A 94 -8.78 15.96 -6.99
C ASP A 94 -7.53 16.36 -7.79
N GLU A 95 -6.77 15.36 -8.20
CA GLU A 95 -5.53 15.56 -8.96
C GLU A 95 -5.74 16.29 -10.30
N LEU A 96 -6.94 16.28 -10.87
CA LEU A 96 -7.23 17.00 -12.11
C LEU A 96 -7.17 18.52 -11.94
N ASN A 97 -7.36 19.02 -10.74
CA ASN A 97 -7.22 20.45 -10.42
C ASN A 97 -5.77 20.84 -10.06
N ASP A 98 -4.88 19.87 -9.92
CA ASP A 98 -3.45 20.15 -9.75
C ASP A 98 -2.83 20.56 -11.08
N GLU A 99 -2.29 21.79 -11.16
CA GLU A 99 -1.61 22.29 -12.34
C GLU A 99 -0.40 21.46 -12.71
N ASN A 100 0.34 20.93 -11.73
CA ASN A 100 1.49 20.06 -11.95
C ASN A 100 1.09 18.73 -12.56
N TYR A 101 -0.03 18.15 -12.13
CA TYR A 101 -0.58 16.93 -12.71
C TYR A 101 -0.93 17.13 -14.19
N ARG A 102 -1.58 18.25 -14.54
CA ARG A 102 -1.97 18.56 -15.91
C ARG A 102 -0.77 18.91 -16.80
N ALA A 103 0.23 19.60 -16.24
CA ALA A 103 1.40 20.08 -16.98
C ALA A 103 2.49 19.01 -17.20
N ASN A 104 2.50 17.91 -16.42
CA ASN A 104 3.55 16.91 -16.41
C ASN A 104 3.04 15.51 -16.72
N PRO A 105 2.73 15.16 -17.99
CA PRO A 105 2.16 13.86 -18.34
C PRO A 105 3.06 12.67 -17.98
N THR A 106 4.36 12.83 -17.89
CA THR A 106 5.32 11.79 -17.50
C THR A 106 5.36 11.54 -15.99
N ASN A 107 4.97 12.53 -15.17
CA ASN A 107 4.98 12.47 -13.70
C ASN A 107 3.57 12.45 -13.07
N ARG A 108 2.54 12.22 -13.85
CA ARG A 108 1.14 12.18 -13.33
C ARG A 108 0.98 11.21 -12.19
N CYS A 109 1.61 10.04 -12.27
CA CYS A 109 1.55 9.01 -11.23
C CYS A 109 2.12 9.51 -9.89
N TYR A 110 3.20 10.29 -9.93
CA TYR A 110 3.77 10.92 -8.73
C TYR A 110 2.78 11.88 -8.07
N PHE A 111 2.20 12.82 -8.84
CA PHE A 111 1.27 13.83 -8.30
C PHE A 111 -0.03 13.21 -7.79
N CYS A 112 -0.59 12.25 -8.52
CA CYS A 112 -1.77 11.50 -8.13
C CYS A 112 -1.55 10.77 -6.79
N LYS A 113 -0.44 10.05 -6.67
CA LYS A 113 -0.12 9.31 -5.44
C LYS A 113 0.29 10.24 -4.30
N SER A 114 1.01 11.32 -4.57
CA SER A 114 1.35 12.31 -3.54
C SER A 114 0.11 12.92 -2.89
N GLU A 115 -0.89 13.29 -3.67
CA GLU A 115 -2.15 13.79 -3.15
C GLU A 115 -2.87 12.73 -2.32
N LEU A 116 -3.03 11.53 -2.88
CA LEU A 116 -3.68 10.42 -2.18
C LEU A 116 -2.98 10.11 -0.86
N TYR A 117 -1.67 9.91 -0.88
CA TYR A 117 -0.91 9.53 0.31
C TYR A 117 -0.90 10.61 1.37
N SER A 118 -0.82 11.88 0.98
CA SER A 118 -0.95 13.01 1.91
C SER A 118 -2.29 12.99 2.65
N LYS A 119 -3.38 12.75 1.92
CA LYS A 119 -4.73 12.62 2.50
C LYS A 119 -4.87 11.38 3.39
N LEU A 120 -4.28 10.25 3.00
CA LEU A 120 -4.30 9.02 3.79
C LEU A 120 -3.49 9.18 5.09
N GLU A 121 -2.35 9.83 5.04
CA GLU A 121 -1.55 10.16 6.22
C GLU A 121 -2.34 11.04 7.20
N ALA A 122 -3.01 12.08 6.69
CA ALA A 122 -3.85 12.94 7.51
C ALA A 122 -5.00 12.15 8.16
N LEU A 123 -5.66 11.28 7.41
CA LEU A 123 -6.74 10.42 7.91
C LEU A 123 -6.23 9.44 8.99
N ALA A 124 -5.10 8.79 8.74
CA ALA A 124 -4.47 7.88 9.69
C ALA A 124 -4.13 8.61 11.00
N SER A 125 -3.54 9.79 10.91
CA SER A 125 -3.22 10.63 12.06
C SER A 125 -4.46 11.00 12.87
N MET A 126 -5.54 11.41 12.20
CA MET A 126 -6.82 11.74 12.84
C MET A 126 -7.46 10.53 13.57
N ARG A 127 -7.26 9.33 13.05
CA ARG A 127 -7.84 8.08 13.58
C ARG A 127 -6.93 7.34 14.56
N GLY A 128 -5.72 7.85 14.80
CA GLY A 128 -4.72 7.18 15.64
C GLY A 128 -4.19 5.88 15.04
N ILE A 129 -4.19 5.77 13.70
CA ILE A 129 -3.63 4.64 12.97
C ILE A 129 -2.12 4.85 12.79
N GLY A 130 -1.33 3.85 13.16
CA GLY A 130 0.13 3.99 13.23
C GLY A 130 0.85 3.93 11.88
N PHE A 131 0.28 3.24 10.88
CA PHE A 131 0.96 2.97 9.60
C PHE A 131 0.02 3.09 8.42
N VAL A 132 0.52 3.69 7.34
CA VAL A 132 -0.12 3.69 6.02
C VAL A 132 0.67 2.76 5.10
N LEU A 133 -0.02 1.84 4.44
CA LEU A 133 0.57 0.80 3.59
C LEU A 133 0.02 0.90 2.17
N ASP A 134 0.84 0.52 1.19
CA ASP A 134 0.42 0.32 -0.18
C ASP A 134 0.76 -1.09 -0.70
N GLY A 135 0.13 -1.45 -1.81
CA GLY A 135 0.30 -2.76 -2.46
C GLY A 135 1.46 -2.86 -3.44
N THR A 136 2.44 -1.97 -3.38
CA THR A 136 3.63 -2.08 -4.21
C THR A 136 4.35 -3.40 -3.94
N ASN A 137 4.61 -4.18 -4.99
CA ASN A 137 5.28 -5.49 -4.89
C ASN A 137 6.77 -5.41 -5.28
N ALA A 138 7.48 -6.55 -5.18
CA ALA A 138 8.92 -6.61 -5.45
C ALA A 138 9.27 -6.36 -6.93
N ASP A 139 8.39 -6.68 -7.88
CA ASP A 139 8.62 -6.41 -9.29
C ASP A 139 8.52 -4.92 -9.62
N ASP A 140 7.67 -4.20 -8.91
CA ASP A 140 7.53 -2.75 -9.06
C ASP A 140 8.80 -1.98 -8.64
N ILE A 141 9.67 -2.59 -7.83
CA ILE A 141 10.94 -1.98 -7.43
C ILE A 141 11.94 -1.91 -8.59
N LYS A 142 11.92 -2.88 -9.49
CA LYS A 142 12.83 -2.98 -10.62
C LYS A 142 12.60 -1.86 -11.64
N ASP A 143 11.40 -1.32 -11.69
CA ASP A 143 11.03 -0.23 -12.56
C ASP A 143 11.11 1.12 -11.82
N HIS A 144 11.67 2.13 -12.47
CA HIS A 144 11.66 3.49 -11.93
C HIS A 144 10.24 4.04 -11.99
N ARG A 145 9.51 3.95 -10.87
CA ARG A 145 8.13 4.45 -10.77
C ARG A 145 8.08 5.70 -9.90
N PRO A 146 7.62 6.84 -10.45
CA PRO A 146 7.48 8.10 -9.69
C PRO A 146 6.60 7.97 -8.44
N GLY A 147 5.61 7.05 -8.46
CA GLY A 147 4.74 6.79 -7.31
C GLY A 147 5.47 6.26 -6.07
N ARG A 148 6.63 5.62 -6.22
CA ARG A 148 7.46 5.18 -5.08
C ARG A 148 8.10 6.35 -4.34
N VAL A 149 8.50 7.38 -5.08
CA VAL A 149 9.02 8.62 -4.48
C VAL A 149 7.93 9.27 -3.64
N ALA A 150 6.70 9.34 -4.17
CA ALA A 150 5.54 9.85 -3.43
C ALA A 150 5.28 9.04 -2.14
N ALA A 151 5.38 7.70 -2.19
CA ALA A 151 5.22 6.85 -1.02
C ALA A 151 6.27 7.14 0.05
N ALA A 152 7.55 7.24 -0.34
CA ALA A 152 8.64 7.53 0.58
C ALA A 152 8.51 8.93 1.21
N GLU A 153 8.15 9.93 0.42
CA GLU A 153 7.95 11.31 0.91
C GLU A 153 6.77 11.43 1.89
N ASN A 154 5.75 10.60 1.75
CA ASN A 154 4.57 10.59 2.61
C ASN A 154 4.59 9.47 3.67
N ASN A 155 5.74 8.87 3.92
CA ASN A 155 5.92 7.82 4.94
C ASN A 155 5.00 6.59 4.75
N VAL A 156 4.64 6.28 3.52
CA VAL A 156 3.88 5.08 3.16
C VAL A 156 4.83 3.90 3.03
N LYS A 157 4.49 2.78 3.67
CA LYS A 157 5.28 1.56 3.63
C LYS A 157 4.74 0.60 2.57
N SER A 158 5.64 -0.17 1.96
CA SER A 158 5.34 -1.15 0.90
C SER A 158 5.75 -2.56 1.35
N PRO A 159 4.99 -3.21 2.23
CA PRO A 159 5.41 -4.47 2.86
C PRO A 159 5.66 -5.61 1.88
N LEU A 160 4.87 -5.70 0.80
CA LEU A 160 5.07 -6.73 -0.22
C LEU A 160 6.44 -6.59 -0.88
N ALA A 161 6.80 -5.35 -1.26
CA ALA A 161 8.10 -5.05 -1.83
C ALA A 161 9.24 -5.31 -0.85
N ASP A 162 9.09 -4.90 0.40
CA ASP A 162 10.10 -5.06 1.45
C ASP A 162 10.39 -6.53 1.76
N LEU A 163 9.38 -7.40 1.66
CA LEU A 163 9.50 -8.84 1.87
C LEU A 163 9.87 -9.62 0.60
N GLY A 164 10.05 -8.92 -0.53
CA GLY A 164 10.39 -9.55 -1.79
C GLY A 164 9.27 -10.40 -2.40
N ILE A 165 8.01 -10.06 -2.10
CA ILE A 165 6.84 -10.72 -2.70
C ILE A 165 6.63 -10.18 -4.11
N THR A 166 6.61 -11.07 -5.09
CA THR A 166 6.47 -10.76 -6.51
C THR A 166 5.02 -10.89 -6.97
N LYS A 167 4.76 -10.46 -8.22
CA LYS A 167 3.43 -10.59 -8.83
C LYS A 167 2.98 -12.02 -9.04
N ASP A 168 3.93 -12.93 -9.26
CA ASP A 168 3.65 -14.33 -9.56
C ASP A 168 3.44 -15.18 -8.30
N GLU A 169 3.71 -14.66 -7.14
CA GLU A 169 3.47 -15.28 -5.83
C GLU A 169 2.11 -14.90 -5.25
#